data_c5565d558f81ed6676bbbcb7ee471616
#
_entry.id   c5565d558f81ed6676bbbcb7ee471616
#
_cell.length_a   1.000
_cell.length_b   1.000
_cell.length_c   1.000
_cell.angle_alpha   90.00
_cell.angle_beta   90.00
_cell.angle_gamma   90.00
#
_symmetry.space_group_name_H-M   'P 1'
#
loop_
_entity.id
_entity.type
_entity.pdbx_description
1 polymer ?
#
loop_
_entity_poly.entity_id
_entity_poly.type
_entity_poly.pdbx_seq_one_letter_code
_entity_poly.pdbx_strand_id
1 'polypeptide(L)'
;MNSINQNLHNESRRNFLKLSLGVALSTTGSISLLPSASAANLTTLNAYVMVGADGKITIYSPNPEVGQGVNTSLPMIVAEELDADWDDVICKASPVGKEYGSQFAGGSLSVPMRWDELRKVGATARELLLRAAAQEWQVPRNELSTEASMVKHTPSGRSAKYADLVERAASLPLPAKDEINLKLANEYRLLGKRVVNASAEAIATGQQVFGIDASHPDMIYANYIKCPNLGGVPKTANLDAVKKLPDVIDA
;
A
#
# COMPACT_ATOMS: atom_id res chain seq x y z
N MET A 1 -40.05 -16.81 11.24
CA MET A 1 -39.01 -16.46 12.23
C MET A 1 -37.76 -15.76 11.62
N ASN A 2 -37.68 -15.63 10.30
CA ASN A 2 -36.46 -15.05 9.63
C ASN A 2 -36.51 -13.55 9.30
N SER A 3 -37.61 -12.86 9.42
CA SER A 3 -37.73 -11.43 9.08
C SER A 3 -37.39 -10.48 10.23
N ILE A 4 -37.45 -10.94 11.47
CA ILE A 4 -37.18 -10.11 12.67
C ILE A 4 -35.67 -9.94 12.89
N ASN A 5 -34.85 -10.92 12.55
CA ASN A 5 -33.38 -10.85 12.75
C ASN A 5 -32.67 -9.95 11.74
N GLN A 6 -33.21 -9.79 10.53
CA GLN A 6 -32.59 -8.88 9.54
C GLN A 6 -32.84 -7.40 9.85
N ASN A 7 -33.96 -7.06 10.46
CA ASN A 7 -34.25 -5.68 10.84
C ASN A 7 -33.42 -5.22 12.05
N LEU A 8 -33.16 -6.07 13.03
CA LEU A 8 -32.33 -5.74 14.18
C LEU A 8 -30.85 -5.48 13.81
N HIS A 9 -30.35 -6.20 12.78
CA HIS A 9 -28.98 -6.02 12.32
C HIS A 9 -28.78 -4.72 11.53
N ASN A 10 -29.78 -4.29 10.78
CA ASN A 10 -29.76 -3.02 10.03
C ASN A 10 -29.94 -1.80 10.95
N GLU A 11 -30.74 -1.90 12.00
CA GLU A 11 -30.90 -0.81 12.97
C GLU A 11 -29.64 -0.58 13.82
N SER A 12 -28.93 -1.63 14.18
CA SER A 12 -27.69 -1.56 14.93
C SER A 12 -26.58 -0.84 14.14
N ARG A 13 -26.41 -1.16 12.85
CA ARG A 13 -25.45 -0.47 11.96
C ARG A 13 -25.82 0.99 11.72
N ARG A 14 -27.11 1.27 11.54
CA ARG A 14 -27.63 2.62 11.30
C ARG A 14 -27.52 3.51 12.54
N ASN A 15 -27.67 2.95 13.73
CA ASN A 15 -27.52 3.68 14.99
C ASN A 15 -26.05 3.90 15.35
N PHE A 16 -25.14 2.99 15.00
CA PHE A 16 -23.69 3.19 15.15
C PHE A 16 -23.20 4.34 14.27
N LEU A 17 -23.66 4.41 13.01
CA LEU A 17 -23.33 5.51 12.10
C LEU A 17 -23.95 6.86 12.54
N LYS A 18 -25.12 6.86 13.18
CA LYS A 18 -25.74 8.08 13.72
C LYS A 18 -25.05 8.57 14.99
N LEU A 19 -24.52 7.68 15.83
CA LEU A 19 -23.74 8.08 17.02
C LEU A 19 -22.42 8.73 16.64
N SER A 20 -21.77 8.29 15.57
CA SER A 20 -20.51 8.89 15.11
C SER A 20 -20.68 10.27 14.46
N LEU A 21 -21.87 10.58 13.93
CA LEU A 21 -22.19 11.92 13.42
C LEU A 21 -22.78 12.89 14.47
N GLY A 22 -23.33 12.38 15.56
CA GLY A 22 -24.04 13.17 16.58
C GLY A 22 -23.15 13.85 17.62
N VAL A 23 -21.86 13.55 17.68
CA VAL A 23 -20.91 14.15 18.64
C VAL A 23 -20.29 15.46 18.13
N ALA A 24 -20.55 15.87 16.89
CA ALA A 24 -19.93 17.03 16.28
C ALA A 24 -20.70 18.36 16.43
N LEU A 25 -21.87 18.42 17.11
CA LEU A 25 -22.68 19.63 17.16
C LEU A 25 -23.37 19.83 18.52
N SER A 26 -22.60 20.09 19.58
CA SER A 26 -23.00 20.96 20.68
C SER A 26 -21.93 20.99 21.77
N THR A 27 -21.03 21.95 21.73
CA THR A 27 -20.58 22.71 22.92
C THR A 27 -19.68 23.84 22.44
N THR A 28 -20.11 25.09 22.71
CA THR A 28 -19.22 26.24 22.82
C THR A 28 -18.28 25.99 23.99
N GLY A 29 -17.13 25.50 23.73
CA GLY A 29 -16.09 25.22 24.74
C GLY A 29 -14.91 24.59 24.05
N SER A 30 -13.79 25.32 23.98
CA SER A 30 -12.44 24.97 23.58
C SER A 30 -12.31 23.61 22.87
N ILE A 31 -12.32 23.62 21.53
CA ILE A 31 -11.92 22.47 20.73
C ILE A 31 -10.45 22.26 21.04
N SER A 32 -10.14 21.34 21.98
CA SER A 32 -8.84 20.70 22.00
C SER A 32 -8.75 19.96 20.67
N LEU A 33 -8.02 20.55 19.73
CA LEU A 33 -7.57 19.86 18.52
C LEU A 33 -6.92 18.57 19.02
N LEU A 34 -7.61 17.44 18.87
CA LEU A 34 -6.94 16.15 18.84
C LEU A 34 -5.76 16.35 17.88
N PRO A 35 -4.55 15.94 18.25
CA PRO A 35 -3.43 16.07 17.34
C PRO A 35 -3.88 15.36 16.07
N SER A 36 -4.10 16.12 15.02
CA SER A 36 -4.14 15.60 13.66
C SER A 36 -2.91 14.72 13.58
N ALA A 37 -3.09 13.43 13.30
CA ALA A 37 -1.95 12.56 13.05
C ALA A 37 -1.10 13.33 12.05
N SER A 38 0.01 13.85 12.51
CA SER A 38 0.94 14.64 11.71
C SER A 38 1.18 13.77 10.49
N ALA A 39 0.85 14.27 9.31
CA ALA A 39 1.23 13.61 8.08
C ALA A 39 2.75 13.46 8.20
N ALA A 40 3.21 12.26 8.55
CA ALA A 40 4.63 11.98 8.71
C ALA A 40 5.27 12.46 7.41
N ASN A 41 6.26 13.34 7.51
CA ASN A 41 7.00 13.78 6.33
C ASN A 41 7.60 12.53 5.69
N LEU A 42 7.00 12.09 4.59
CA LEU A 42 7.42 10.90 3.86
C LEU A 42 8.41 11.34 2.76
N THR A 43 9.60 10.81 2.81
CA THR A 43 10.60 11.02 1.76
C THR A 43 10.63 9.83 0.82
N THR A 44 10.47 10.09 -0.48
CA THR A 44 10.38 9.08 -1.53
C THR A 44 11.77 8.67 -2.01
N LEU A 45 12.11 7.38 -1.93
CA LEU A 45 13.33 6.81 -2.52
C LEU A 45 13.10 6.35 -3.98
N ASN A 46 11.92 5.83 -4.27
CA ASN A 46 11.45 5.49 -5.61
C ASN A 46 9.92 5.40 -5.60
N ALA A 47 9.29 5.07 -6.72
CA ALA A 47 7.84 5.00 -6.82
C ALA A 47 7.18 4.04 -5.79
N TYR A 48 7.90 3.02 -5.33
CA TYR A 48 7.38 1.97 -4.45
C TYR A 48 7.72 2.16 -2.98
N VAL A 49 8.78 2.93 -2.65
CA VAL A 49 9.34 3.00 -1.29
C VAL A 49 9.41 4.42 -0.80
N MET A 50 8.76 4.68 0.32
CA MET A 50 8.84 5.92 1.06
C MET A 50 9.25 5.64 2.51
N VAL A 51 10.09 6.48 3.08
CA VAL A 51 10.51 6.39 4.49
C VAL A 51 10.04 7.63 5.22
N GLY A 52 9.34 7.42 6.33
CA GLY A 52 8.87 8.47 7.22
C GLY A 52 9.91 8.90 8.23
N ALA A 53 9.81 10.13 8.70
CA ALA A 53 10.64 10.63 9.81
C ALA A 53 10.43 9.86 11.12
N ASP A 54 9.30 9.15 11.24
CA ASP A 54 8.96 8.24 12.33
C ASP A 54 9.66 6.88 12.23
N GLY A 55 10.40 6.64 11.15
CA GLY A 55 11.07 5.38 10.84
C GLY A 55 10.20 4.36 10.11
N LYS A 56 8.92 4.63 9.89
CA LYS A 56 8.06 3.72 9.14
C LYS A 56 8.37 3.75 7.65
N ILE A 57 8.29 2.59 7.03
CA ILE A 57 8.61 2.38 5.62
C ILE A 57 7.34 1.99 4.88
N THR A 58 6.79 2.91 4.10
CA THR A 58 5.65 2.60 3.23
C THR A 58 6.14 1.92 1.96
N ILE A 59 5.60 0.73 1.69
CA ILE A 59 5.89 -0.02 0.46
C ILE A 59 4.58 -0.24 -0.30
N TYR A 60 4.56 0.20 -1.55
CA TYR A 60 3.41 0.05 -2.42
C TYR A 60 3.39 -1.30 -3.13
N SER A 61 2.25 -1.99 -3.02
CA SER A 61 1.93 -3.18 -3.82
C SER A 61 1.33 -2.74 -5.16
N PRO A 62 1.95 -3.06 -6.31
CA PRO A 62 1.47 -2.57 -7.59
C PRO A 62 0.24 -3.34 -8.13
N ASN A 63 -0.01 -4.55 -7.67
CA ASN A 63 -1.11 -5.37 -8.17
C ASN A 63 -2.35 -5.25 -7.28
N PRO A 64 -3.57 -5.29 -7.86
CA PRO A 64 -4.80 -5.25 -7.10
C PRO A 64 -4.93 -6.44 -6.13
N GLU A 65 -5.34 -6.15 -4.90
CA GLU A 65 -5.71 -7.16 -3.91
C GLU A 65 -7.14 -7.63 -4.17
N VAL A 66 -7.31 -8.92 -4.41
CA VAL A 66 -8.61 -9.56 -4.64
C VAL A 66 -8.82 -10.75 -3.69
N GLY A 67 -8.11 -10.75 -2.55
CA GLY A 67 -8.13 -11.80 -1.53
C GLY A 67 -6.98 -12.80 -1.64
N GLN A 68 -6.01 -12.58 -2.56
CA GLN A 68 -4.87 -13.48 -2.78
C GLN A 68 -3.62 -13.11 -1.97
N GLY A 69 -3.64 -11.99 -1.21
CA GLY A 69 -2.59 -11.61 -0.29
C GLY A 69 -1.41 -10.85 -0.92
N VAL A 70 -1.56 -10.28 -2.11
CA VAL A 70 -0.47 -9.54 -2.79
C VAL A 70 -0.12 -8.25 -2.08
N ASN A 71 -1.04 -7.63 -1.35
CA ASN A 71 -0.75 -6.46 -0.51
C ASN A 71 0.25 -6.77 0.61
N THR A 72 0.51 -8.04 0.88
CA THR A 72 1.54 -8.48 1.82
C THR A 72 2.75 -9.03 1.06
N SER A 73 2.52 -9.98 0.14
CA SER A 73 3.62 -10.73 -0.49
C SER A 73 4.50 -9.89 -1.42
N LEU A 74 3.95 -8.90 -2.13
CA LEU A 74 4.75 -8.05 -3.00
C LEU A 74 5.61 -7.06 -2.19
N PRO A 75 5.09 -6.36 -1.17
CA PRO A 75 5.93 -5.59 -0.25
C PRO A 75 7.02 -6.41 0.46
N MET A 76 6.76 -7.69 0.79
CA MET A 76 7.81 -8.55 1.38
C MET A 76 9.03 -8.71 0.46
N ILE A 77 8.84 -8.78 -0.85
CA ILE A 77 9.95 -8.89 -1.81
C ILE A 77 10.82 -7.64 -1.77
N VAL A 78 10.20 -6.47 -1.73
CA VAL A 78 10.90 -5.18 -1.62
C VAL A 78 11.59 -5.05 -0.26
N ALA A 79 10.88 -5.37 0.83
CA ALA A 79 11.39 -5.28 2.19
C ALA A 79 12.59 -6.20 2.42
N GLU A 80 12.57 -7.43 1.85
CA GLU A 80 13.71 -8.34 1.89
C GLU A 80 14.97 -7.72 1.31
N GLU A 81 14.89 -7.21 0.09
CA GLU A 81 16.04 -6.62 -0.60
C GLU A 81 16.47 -5.27 0.02
N LEU A 82 15.54 -4.57 0.65
CA LEU A 82 15.81 -3.33 1.37
C LEU A 82 16.47 -3.57 2.74
N ASP A 83 16.45 -4.80 3.27
CA ASP A 83 16.80 -5.10 4.67
C ASP A 83 15.92 -4.34 5.69
N ALA A 84 14.66 -4.10 5.34
CA ALA A 84 13.73 -3.44 6.24
C ALA A 84 13.34 -4.38 7.40
N ASP A 85 13.19 -3.81 8.59
CA ASP A 85 12.46 -4.49 9.66
C ASP A 85 10.98 -4.57 9.26
N TRP A 86 10.42 -5.77 9.25
CA TRP A 86 9.02 -5.96 8.82
C TRP A 86 8.01 -5.24 9.71
N ASP A 87 8.33 -5.07 10.99
CA ASP A 87 7.49 -4.34 11.94
C ASP A 87 7.45 -2.82 11.66
N ASP A 88 8.39 -2.31 10.88
CA ASP A 88 8.40 -0.94 10.39
C ASP A 88 7.66 -0.76 9.07
N VAL A 89 7.31 -1.85 8.38
CA VAL A 89 6.72 -1.79 7.04
C VAL A 89 5.22 -1.53 7.09
N ILE A 90 4.79 -0.54 6.33
CA ILE A 90 3.39 -0.24 6.05
C ILE A 90 3.11 -0.65 4.60
N CYS A 91 2.33 -1.72 4.43
CA CYS A 91 1.91 -2.18 3.11
C CYS A 91 0.73 -1.35 2.61
N LYS A 92 0.83 -0.80 1.41
CA LYS A 92 -0.26 -0.04 0.78
C LYS A 92 -0.48 -0.51 -0.65
N ALA A 93 -1.73 -0.53 -1.11
CA ALA A 93 -2.02 -0.64 -2.53
C ALA A 93 -1.51 0.62 -3.24
N SER A 94 -0.85 0.46 -4.38
CA SER A 94 -0.42 1.60 -5.17
C SER A 94 -1.62 2.32 -5.80
N PRO A 95 -1.54 3.63 -5.99
CA PRO A 95 -2.47 4.31 -6.87
C PRO A 95 -2.32 3.79 -8.31
N VAL A 96 -3.28 4.11 -9.16
CA VAL A 96 -3.16 3.83 -10.60
C VAL A 96 -2.12 4.77 -11.20
N GLY A 97 -1.07 4.20 -11.82
CA GLY A 97 0.01 5.01 -12.38
C GLY A 97 0.96 4.21 -13.26
N LYS A 98 1.52 4.86 -14.28
CA LYS A 98 2.46 4.25 -15.22
C LYS A 98 3.76 3.80 -14.56
N GLU A 99 4.16 4.45 -13.50
CA GLU A 99 5.33 4.17 -12.68
C GLU A 99 5.30 2.79 -12.04
N TYR A 100 4.10 2.22 -11.85
CA TYR A 100 3.90 0.87 -11.30
C TYR A 100 3.80 -0.22 -12.37
N GLY A 101 3.92 0.13 -13.62
CA GLY A 101 3.80 -0.81 -14.76
C GLY A 101 2.40 -1.41 -14.89
N SER A 102 2.30 -2.68 -15.26
CA SER A 102 1.01 -3.35 -15.44
C SER A 102 0.38 -3.73 -14.10
N GLN A 103 -0.65 -3.01 -13.67
CA GLN A 103 -1.39 -3.24 -12.42
C GLN A 103 -2.53 -4.23 -12.67
N PHE A 104 -2.18 -5.50 -12.85
CA PHE A 104 -3.10 -6.57 -13.23
C PHE A 104 -3.10 -7.71 -12.21
N ALA A 105 -4.27 -8.25 -11.90
CA ALA A 105 -4.42 -9.46 -11.10
C ALA A 105 -5.15 -10.53 -11.90
N GLY A 106 -4.47 -11.65 -12.17
CA GLY A 106 -5.03 -12.77 -12.92
C GLY A 106 -3.98 -13.83 -13.23
N GLY A 107 -4.42 -15.04 -13.57
CA GLY A 107 -3.57 -16.13 -13.99
C GLY A 107 -2.52 -16.60 -12.97
N SER A 108 -2.64 -16.23 -11.69
CA SER A 108 -1.65 -16.47 -10.62
C SER A 108 -0.27 -15.87 -10.92
N LEU A 109 -0.22 -14.78 -11.70
CA LEU A 109 1.03 -14.21 -12.23
C LEU A 109 1.56 -13.03 -11.40
N SER A 110 0.86 -12.53 -10.41
CA SER A 110 1.28 -11.33 -9.66
C SER A 110 2.69 -11.45 -9.09
N VAL A 111 3.00 -12.51 -8.36
CA VAL A 111 4.34 -12.70 -7.78
C VAL A 111 5.39 -13.04 -8.85
N PRO A 112 5.19 -14.03 -9.74
CA PRO A 112 6.20 -14.37 -10.73
C PRO A 112 6.60 -13.22 -11.66
N MET A 113 5.62 -12.45 -12.14
CA MET A 113 5.89 -11.33 -13.06
C MET A 113 6.56 -10.14 -12.38
N ARG A 114 6.39 -9.98 -11.07
CA ARG A 114 6.94 -8.86 -10.30
C ARG A 114 8.23 -9.18 -9.55
N TRP A 115 8.61 -10.44 -9.50
CA TRP A 115 9.71 -10.93 -8.68
C TRP A 115 11.01 -10.15 -8.92
N ASP A 116 11.49 -10.13 -10.15
CA ASP A 116 12.75 -9.47 -10.47
C ASP A 116 12.69 -7.95 -10.37
N GLU A 117 11.56 -7.37 -10.75
CA GLU A 117 11.33 -5.93 -10.66
C GLU A 117 11.38 -5.45 -9.21
N LEU A 118 10.56 -6.07 -8.33
CA LEU A 118 10.46 -5.63 -6.94
C LEU A 118 11.72 -5.90 -6.13
N ARG A 119 12.46 -6.95 -6.46
CA ARG A 119 13.79 -7.17 -5.89
C ARG A 119 14.73 -6.02 -6.24
N LYS A 120 14.76 -5.61 -7.50
CA LYS A 120 15.60 -4.47 -7.94
C LYS A 120 15.15 -3.17 -7.27
N VAL A 121 13.86 -2.95 -7.09
CA VAL A 121 13.31 -1.79 -6.38
C VAL A 121 13.86 -1.71 -4.95
N GLY A 122 13.78 -2.80 -4.19
CA GLY A 122 14.30 -2.86 -2.81
C GLY A 122 15.81 -2.69 -2.75
N ALA A 123 16.54 -3.40 -3.61
CA ALA A 123 18.00 -3.32 -3.66
C ALA A 123 18.51 -1.93 -4.10
N THR A 124 17.81 -1.25 -5.01
CA THR A 124 18.12 0.14 -5.40
C THR A 124 17.96 1.10 -4.23
N ALA A 125 16.86 0.97 -3.48
CA ALA A 125 16.63 1.80 -2.30
C ALA A 125 17.68 1.56 -1.22
N ARG A 126 18.05 0.29 -0.98
CA ARG A 126 19.16 -0.08 -0.09
C ARG A 126 20.47 0.56 -0.51
N GLU A 127 20.83 0.47 -1.80
CA GLU A 127 22.06 1.04 -2.32
C GLU A 127 22.11 2.57 -2.14
N LEU A 128 21.02 3.29 -2.37
CA LEU A 128 20.95 4.72 -2.13
C LEU A 128 21.20 5.08 -0.67
N LEU A 129 20.62 4.33 0.28
CA LEU A 129 20.84 4.54 1.72
C LEU A 129 22.30 4.27 2.12
N LEU A 130 22.90 3.22 1.57
CA LEU A 130 24.30 2.92 1.81
C LEU A 130 25.23 4.01 1.27
N ARG A 131 24.95 4.55 0.07
CA ARG A 131 25.70 5.69 -0.50
C ARG A 131 25.53 6.96 0.31
N ALA A 132 24.32 7.21 0.82
CA ALA A 132 24.07 8.35 1.70
C ALA A 132 24.92 8.27 2.97
N ALA A 133 24.98 7.12 3.61
CA ALA A 133 25.80 6.89 4.80
C ALA A 133 27.31 6.99 4.48
N ALA A 134 27.75 6.41 3.35
CA ALA A 134 29.14 6.49 2.93
C ALA A 134 29.63 7.94 2.76
N GLN A 135 28.80 8.79 2.14
CA GLN A 135 29.07 10.21 1.97
C GLN A 135 29.04 10.97 3.29
N GLU A 136 28.05 10.68 4.14
CA GLU A 136 27.90 11.39 5.42
C GLU A 136 29.03 11.06 6.38
N TRP A 137 29.41 9.80 6.44
CA TRP A 137 30.45 9.33 7.37
C TRP A 137 31.86 9.38 6.79
N GLN A 138 32.00 9.69 5.50
CA GLN A 138 33.27 9.74 4.77
C GLN A 138 34.03 8.40 4.86
N VAL A 139 33.31 7.29 4.64
CA VAL A 139 33.83 5.94 4.68
C VAL A 139 33.60 5.21 3.36
N PRO A 140 34.40 4.20 3.03
CA PRO A 140 34.18 3.38 1.84
C PRO A 140 32.82 2.68 1.85
N ARG A 141 32.09 2.68 0.71
CA ARG A 141 30.78 2.04 0.57
C ARG A 141 30.80 0.54 0.93
N ASN A 142 31.90 -0.16 0.60
CA ASN A 142 32.06 -1.59 0.84
C ASN A 142 32.26 -1.98 2.32
N GLU A 143 32.48 -1.02 3.21
CA GLU A 143 32.54 -1.23 4.66
C GLU A 143 31.16 -1.11 5.34
N LEU A 144 30.13 -0.74 4.56
CA LEU A 144 28.77 -0.55 5.03
C LEU A 144 27.89 -1.77 4.75
N SER A 145 27.04 -2.08 5.69
CA SER A 145 26.00 -3.10 5.62
C SER A 145 24.65 -2.56 6.08
N THR A 146 23.58 -3.31 5.76
CA THR A 146 22.24 -3.00 6.21
C THR A 146 21.66 -4.14 7.03
N GLU A 147 20.83 -3.81 8.00
CA GLU A 147 20.07 -4.77 8.80
C GLU A 147 18.96 -4.06 9.56
N ALA A 148 17.75 -4.62 9.54
CA ALA A 148 16.60 -4.17 10.32
C ALA A 148 16.40 -2.64 10.26
N SER A 149 16.19 -2.11 9.06
CA SER A 149 15.96 -0.66 8.80
C SER A 149 17.12 0.26 9.21
N MET A 150 18.34 -0.28 9.31
CA MET A 150 19.54 0.49 9.71
C MET A 150 20.68 0.28 8.74
N VAL A 151 21.52 1.32 8.57
CA VAL A 151 22.85 1.22 7.98
C VAL A 151 23.88 1.11 9.09
N LYS A 152 24.87 0.22 8.92
CA LYS A 152 25.93 -0.05 9.91
C LYS A 152 27.31 0.07 9.27
N HIS A 153 28.25 0.65 10.01
CA HIS A 153 29.67 0.67 9.69
C HIS A 153 30.43 -0.05 10.81
N THR A 154 30.71 -1.33 10.62
CA THR A 154 31.32 -2.19 11.66
C THR A 154 32.68 -1.67 12.12
N PRO A 155 33.59 -1.19 11.26
CA PRO A 155 34.92 -0.75 11.71
C PRO A 155 34.90 0.41 12.72
N SER A 156 33.92 1.34 12.61
CA SER A 156 33.81 2.48 13.56
C SER A 156 32.69 2.31 14.59
N GLY A 157 31.89 1.26 14.50
CA GLY A 157 30.70 1.06 15.35
C GLY A 157 29.54 2.03 15.09
N ARG A 158 29.61 2.85 14.04
CA ARG A 158 28.53 3.79 13.66
C ARG A 158 27.32 3.03 13.11
N SER A 159 26.15 3.55 13.41
CA SER A 159 24.89 3.11 12.78
C SER A 159 23.91 4.29 12.67
N ALA A 160 23.03 4.24 11.69
CA ALA A 160 21.96 5.20 11.50
C ALA A 160 20.69 4.49 11.01
N LYS A 161 19.52 5.01 11.39
CA LYS A 161 18.24 4.56 10.85
C LYS A 161 18.08 5.03 9.42
N TYR A 162 17.27 4.34 8.65
CA TYR A 162 16.91 4.77 7.28
C TYR A 162 16.29 6.17 7.28
N ALA A 163 15.48 6.49 8.29
CA ALA A 163 14.86 7.81 8.45
C ALA A 163 15.90 8.95 8.54
N ASP A 164 17.06 8.71 9.14
CA ASP A 164 18.10 9.71 9.29
C ASP A 164 18.87 9.97 7.98
N LEU A 165 18.84 9.01 7.06
CA LEU A 165 19.61 9.02 5.81
C LEU A 165 18.75 9.27 4.57
N VAL A 166 17.44 9.15 4.67
CA VAL A 166 16.55 9.09 3.51
C VAL A 166 16.53 10.37 2.69
N GLU A 167 16.59 11.54 3.30
CA GLU A 167 16.61 12.82 2.56
C GLU A 167 17.86 12.94 1.68
N ARG A 168 19.02 12.57 2.25
CA ARG A 168 20.27 12.51 1.49
C ARG A 168 20.18 11.43 0.40
N ALA A 169 19.71 10.26 0.72
CA ALA A 169 19.56 9.14 -0.23
C ALA A 169 18.68 9.53 -1.43
N ALA A 170 17.57 10.22 -1.19
CA ALA A 170 16.66 10.70 -2.23
C ALA A 170 17.27 11.77 -3.16
N SER A 171 18.29 12.47 -2.69
CA SER A 171 19.02 13.48 -3.50
C SER A 171 20.11 12.87 -4.40
N LEU A 172 20.45 11.60 -4.22
CA LEU A 172 21.50 10.93 -4.98
C LEU A 172 21.01 10.46 -6.36
N PRO A 173 21.88 10.40 -7.35
CA PRO A 173 21.57 9.78 -8.63
C PRO A 173 21.31 8.29 -8.43
N LEU A 174 20.39 7.73 -9.21
CA LEU A 174 20.11 6.29 -9.20
C LEU A 174 21.40 5.50 -9.53
N PRO A 175 21.63 4.39 -8.83
CA PRO A 175 22.76 3.50 -9.14
C PRO A 175 22.62 2.90 -10.54
N ALA A 176 23.73 2.64 -11.19
CA ALA A 176 23.74 1.87 -12.43
C ALA A 176 23.29 0.43 -12.18
N LYS A 177 22.79 -0.24 -13.22
CA LYS A 177 22.21 -1.59 -13.07
C LYS A 177 23.20 -2.64 -12.54
N ASP A 178 24.46 -2.51 -12.88
CA ASP A 178 25.57 -3.37 -12.45
C ASP A 178 26.07 -3.08 -11.02
N GLU A 179 25.64 -1.96 -10.45
CA GLU A 179 25.93 -1.62 -9.05
C GLU A 179 24.87 -2.15 -8.09
N ILE A 180 23.73 -2.65 -8.61
CA ILE A 180 22.62 -3.19 -7.81
C ILE A 180 22.88 -4.67 -7.55
N ASN A 181 23.21 -5.00 -6.31
CA ASN A 181 23.43 -6.38 -5.87
C ASN A 181 22.17 -6.94 -5.22
N LEU A 182 21.62 -8.01 -5.78
CA LEU A 182 20.49 -8.73 -5.20
C LEU A 182 21.00 -9.78 -4.21
N LYS A 183 20.25 -10.00 -3.14
CA LYS A 183 20.53 -11.05 -2.18
C LYS A 183 20.44 -12.44 -2.81
N LEU A 184 21.24 -13.35 -2.33
CA LEU A 184 21.10 -14.77 -2.63
C LEU A 184 20.00 -15.39 -1.75
N ALA A 185 19.40 -16.49 -2.19
CA ALA A 185 18.30 -17.13 -1.47
C ALA A 185 18.66 -17.56 -0.03
N ASN A 186 19.93 -17.89 0.21
CA ASN A 186 20.44 -18.21 1.55
C ASN A 186 20.64 -16.99 2.47
N GLU A 187 20.53 -15.78 1.92
CA GLU A 187 20.61 -14.52 2.68
C GLU A 187 19.23 -13.98 3.07
N TYR A 188 18.14 -14.62 2.62
CA TYR A 188 16.79 -14.19 2.93
C TYR A 188 16.47 -14.33 4.40
N ARG A 189 15.92 -13.25 4.98
CA ARG A 189 15.53 -13.18 6.39
C ARG A 189 14.01 -13.15 6.57
N LEU A 190 13.30 -12.55 5.62
CA LEU A 190 11.85 -12.36 5.62
C LEU A 190 11.15 -13.33 4.67
N LEU A 191 11.65 -13.47 3.44
CA LEU A 191 11.07 -14.37 2.45
C LEU A 191 11.19 -15.84 2.92
N GLY A 192 10.12 -16.62 2.70
CA GLY A 192 10.02 -18.00 3.20
C GLY A 192 9.63 -18.10 4.67
N LYS A 193 9.41 -17.00 5.39
CA LYS A 193 8.88 -16.98 6.74
C LYS A 193 7.36 -16.78 6.73
N ARG A 194 6.71 -17.29 7.78
CA ARG A 194 5.27 -17.02 7.98
C ARG A 194 5.10 -15.59 8.49
N VAL A 195 4.40 -14.79 7.72
CA VAL A 195 4.04 -13.42 8.05
C VAL A 195 2.52 -13.32 8.12
N VAL A 196 2.00 -12.51 9.04
CA VAL A 196 0.58 -12.21 9.12
C VAL A 196 0.21 -11.30 7.94
N ASN A 197 -0.94 -11.55 7.31
CA ASN A 197 -1.44 -10.69 6.24
C ASN A 197 -1.57 -9.24 6.76
N ALA A 198 -1.02 -8.29 6.03
CA ALA A 198 -1.00 -6.88 6.42
C ALA A 198 -2.40 -6.27 6.63
N SER A 199 -3.43 -6.84 5.98
CA SER A 199 -4.82 -6.41 6.14
C SER A 199 -5.60 -7.25 7.16
N ALA A 200 -4.98 -8.24 7.82
CA ALA A 200 -5.71 -9.20 8.67
C ALA A 200 -6.48 -8.54 9.80
N GLU A 201 -5.88 -7.58 10.50
CA GLU A 201 -6.53 -6.86 11.60
C GLU A 201 -7.70 -6.03 11.10
N ALA A 202 -7.51 -5.25 10.02
CA ALA A 202 -8.56 -4.43 9.44
C ALA A 202 -9.74 -5.29 8.95
N ILE A 203 -9.46 -6.46 8.36
CA ILE A 203 -10.50 -7.41 7.93
C ILE A 203 -11.24 -7.98 9.16
N ALA A 204 -10.51 -8.45 10.16
CA ALA A 204 -11.08 -9.08 11.36
C ALA A 204 -11.92 -8.11 12.21
N THR A 205 -11.56 -6.83 12.22
CA THR A 205 -12.26 -5.77 12.97
C THR A 205 -13.30 -5.03 12.15
N GLY A 206 -13.49 -5.37 10.86
CA GLY A 206 -14.43 -4.71 9.96
C GLY A 206 -14.02 -3.28 9.55
N GLN A 207 -12.76 -2.95 9.70
CA GLN A 207 -12.18 -1.64 9.29
C GLN A 207 -11.69 -1.65 7.83
N GLN A 208 -11.59 -2.83 7.21
CA GLN A 208 -11.19 -2.93 5.82
C GLN A 208 -12.27 -2.33 4.92
N VAL A 209 -11.87 -1.37 4.09
CA VAL A 209 -12.73 -0.80 3.03
C VAL A 209 -12.53 -1.60 1.76
N PHE A 210 -13.62 -2.16 1.24
CA PHE A 210 -13.64 -2.86 -0.05
C PHE A 210 -14.24 -1.96 -1.13
N GLY A 211 -14.09 -2.34 -2.40
CA GLY A 211 -14.63 -1.55 -3.51
C GLY A 211 -16.13 -1.26 -3.42
N ILE A 212 -16.91 -2.19 -2.86
CA ILE A 212 -18.36 -2.01 -2.65
C ILE A 212 -18.66 -0.98 -1.54
N ASP A 213 -17.73 -0.75 -0.63
CA ASP A 213 -17.88 0.20 0.48
C ASP A 213 -17.37 1.61 0.10
N ALA A 214 -16.71 1.73 -1.07
CA ALA A 214 -16.20 3.00 -1.54
C ALA A 214 -17.36 3.97 -1.82
N SER A 215 -17.22 5.20 -1.35
CA SER A 215 -18.17 6.27 -1.64
C SER A 215 -17.42 7.55 -1.95
N HIS A 216 -17.97 8.36 -2.84
CA HIS A 216 -17.43 9.66 -3.22
C HIS A 216 -18.58 10.66 -3.27
N PRO A 217 -18.39 11.94 -2.90
CA PRO A 217 -19.38 12.98 -3.18
C PRO A 217 -19.74 12.94 -4.67
N ASP A 218 -21.02 13.03 -4.97
CA ASP A 218 -21.56 12.99 -6.34
C ASP A 218 -21.34 11.66 -7.09
N MET A 219 -21.08 10.56 -6.37
CA MET A 219 -20.94 9.23 -6.98
C MET A 219 -22.28 8.77 -7.58
N ILE A 220 -22.24 8.38 -8.85
CA ILE A 220 -23.34 7.73 -9.53
C ILE A 220 -23.09 6.23 -9.63
N TYR A 221 -24.17 5.46 -9.63
CA TYR A 221 -24.12 4.01 -9.76
C TYR A 221 -24.59 3.60 -11.14
N ALA A 222 -23.88 2.67 -11.75
CA ALA A 222 -24.25 2.14 -13.06
C ALA A 222 -24.44 0.62 -13.00
N ASN A 223 -25.47 0.15 -13.70
CA ASN A 223 -25.67 -1.28 -13.91
C ASN A 223 -25.23 -1.65 -15.33
N TYR A 224 -24.30 -2.60 -15.43
CA TYR A 224 -23.78 -3.07 -16.71
C TYR A 224 -24.33 -4.46 -17.04
N ILE A 225 -25.15 -4.56 -18.09
CA ILE A 225 -25.73 -5.81 -18.56
C ILE A 225 -24.86 -6.34 -19.70
N LYS A 226 -24.23 -7.49 -19.46
CA LYS A 226 -23.39 -8.17 -20.46
C LYS A 226 -24.24 -9.02 -21.40
N CYS A 227 -23.81 -9.11 -22.66
CA CYS A 227 -24.35 -10.13 -23.56
C CYS A 227 -24.06 -11.53 -23.01
N PRO A 228 -25.05 -12.44 -22.95
CA PRO A 228 -24.88 -13.80 -22.40
C PRO A 228 -23.94 -14.65 -23.26
N ASN A 229 -23.77 -14.33 -24.53
CA ASN A 229 -22.90 -15.07 -25.44
C ASN A 229 -21.59 -14.33 -25.67
N LEU A 230 -20.47 -15.06 -25.64
CA LEU A 230 -19.16 -14.50 -25.99
C LEU A 230 -19.17 -14.01 -27.46
N GLY A 231 -18.70 -12.78 -27.68
CA GLY A 231 -18.69 -12.15 -29.00
C GLY A 231 -20.07 -11.63 -29.47
N GLY A 232 -21.10 -11.79 -28.63
CA GLY A 232 -22.41 -11.23 -28.92
C GLY A 232 -22.42 -9.70 -28.86
N VAL A 233 -23.24 -9.07 -29.66
CA VAL A 233 -23.47 -7.61 -29.68
C VAL A 233 -24.96 -7.32 -29.45
N PRO A 234 -25.28 -6.26 -28.68
CA PRO A 234 -26.68 -5.87 -28.50
C PRO A 234 -27.28 -5.41 -29.85
N LYS A 235 -28.46 -5.91 -30.16
CA LYS A 235 -29.20 -5.49 -31.36
C LYS A 235 -30.14 -4.32 -31.08
N THR A 236 -30.78 -4.37 -29.92
CA THR A 236 -31.74 -3.35 -29.47
C THR A 236 -31.69 -3.23 -27.97
N ALA A 237 -31.96 -2.06 -27.45
CA ALA A 237 -32.16 -1.80 -26.04
C ALA A 237 -33.34 -0.83 -25.86
N ASN A 238 -34.07 -0.96 -24.77
CA ASN A 238 -35.20 -0.12 -24.40
C ASN A 238 -34.78 1.13 -23.61
N LEU A 239 -33.73 1.82 -24.05
CA LEU A 239 -33.10 2.93 -23.32
C LEU A 239 -34.09 4.04 -22.95
N ASP A 240 -34.98 4.40 -23.89
CA ASP A 240 -36.01 5.46 -23.65
C ASP A 240 -36.99 5.08 -22.52
N ALA A 241 -37.27 3.79 -22.36
CA ALA A 241 -38.10 3.33 -21.25
C ALA A 241 -37.34 3.35 -19.93
N VAL A 242 -36.07 2.97 -19.96
CA VAL A 242 -35.18 2.98 -18.79
C VAL A 242 -34.95 4.40 -18.28
N LYS A 243 -34.70 5.36 -19.18
CA LYS A 243 -34.51 6.79 -18.83
C LYS A 243 -35.73 7.44 -18.14
N LYS A 244 -36.92 6.85 -18.31
CA LYS A 244 -38.17 7.33 -17.67
C LYS A 244 -38.38 6.77 -16.26
N LEU A 245 -37.54 5.84 -15.81
CA LEU A 245 -37.67 5.28 -14.47
C LEU A 245 -37.22 6.30 -13.41
N PRO A 246 -37.82 6.28 -12.21
CA PRO A 246 -37.37 7.12 -11.10
C PRO A 246 -35.88 6.90 -10.82
N ASP A 247 -35.17 7.99 -10.49
CA ASP A 247 -33.75 8.00 -10.09
C ASP A 247 -32.76 7.53 -11.16
N VAL A 248 -33.19 7.32 -12.39
CA VAL A 248 -32.31 7.07 -13.53
C VAL A 248 -31.81 8.39 -14.11
N ILE A 249 -30.49 8.58 -14.11
CA ILE A 249 -29.85 9.78 -14.65
C ILE A 249 -29.66 9.66 -16.16
N ASP A 250 -29.21 8.50 -16.62
CA ASP A 250 -29.04 8.20 -18.06
C ASP A 250 -29.03 6.67 -18.31
N ALA A 251 -29.16 6.29 -19.58
CA ALA A 251 -29.10 4.90 -20.04
C ALA A 251 -28.59 4.81 -21.48
#